data_d21a4e31f58e9e56fe8535ad052606b3
#
_entry.id   d21a4e31f58e9e56fe8535ad052606b3
#
_cell.length_a   1.000
_cell.length_b   1.000
_cell.length_c   1.000
_cell.angle_alpha   90.00
_cell.angle_beta   90.00
_cell.angle_gamma   90.00
#
_symmetry.space_group_name_H-M   'P 1'
#
loop_
_entity.id
_entity.type
_entity.pdbx_description
1 polymer ?
#
loop_
_entity_poly.entity_id
_entity_poly.type
_entity_poly.pdbx_seq_one_letter_code
_entity_poly.pdbx_strand_id
1 'polypeptide(L)'
;MKKIIASLLLMSSAISMNAAVNVNRIEPTDWYVGMKDASLQLMVYGKDIKNADVTVDYPGVKVDSIARLDSPNYLLVYLNLDGAKAGEMTLNFKQGKQSKKVKYVLKNREMAGDKRIGFSNEDVLYMLMPDRFANGNLKNDAFKTMRDKTCNRAEPSLRHGGDLEGIRQHLDYFNQLGVTALWFTPVLENDSPSNGKNSSYHGYATTNYYRVDSRFGTNADYKQLIDEAHKKGLKIVMDMIFNHCGFEHPWVADMPSKDWFNKPEWLAPENQTAEHQKNIGTVDGAAKVNDKYLQTSYKLTPVLDPYASKVDLTETVDGWFVPTMPDLNQRNPHVIKYLIQNSEWWIES
;
A
#
# COMPACT_ATOMS: atom_id res chain seq x y z
N MET A 1 -64.89 -12.23 40.51
CA MET A 1 -64.22 -12.42 39.20
C MET A 1 -62.78 -11.90 39.29
N LYS A 2 -61.84 -12.80 39.54
CA LYS A 2 -60.39 -12.46 39.62
C LYS A 2 -59.75 -12.64 38.23
N LYS A 3 -59.25 -11.56 37.65
CA LYS A 3 -58.48 -11.62 36.40
C LYS A 3 -57.04 -11.97 36.73
N ILE A 4 -56.58 -13.11 36.26
CA ILE A 4 -55.17 -13.52 36.27
C ILE A 4 -54.52 -12.94 35.05
N ILE A 5 -53.56 -12.04 35.25
CA ILE A 5 -52.70 -11.51 34.18
C ILE A 5 -51.47 -12.43 34.14
N ALA A 6 -51.38 -13.24 33.11
CA ALA A 6 -50.16 -14.03 32.84
C ALA A 6 -49.17 -13.15 32.06
N SER A 7 -48.09 -12.78 32.74
CA SER A 7 -46.95 -12.10 32.09
C SER A 7 -46.10 -13.13 31.34
N LEU A 8 -46.12 -13.12 30.01
CA LEU A 8 -45.18 -13.86 29.18
C LEU A 8 -43.84 -13.12 29.18
N LEU A 9 -42.86 -13.63 29.89
CA LEU A 9 -41.46 -13.23 29.70
C LEU A 9 -40.96 -13.85 28.35
N LEU A 10 -40.85 -13.04 27.32
CA LEU A 10 -40.10 -13.39 26.13
C LEU A 10 -38.61 -13.29 26.50
N MET A 11 -37.96 -14.40 26.75
CA MET A 11 -36.50 -14.52 26.72
C MET A 11 -36.08 -14.46 25.25
N SER A 12 -35.65 -13.29 24.80
CA SER A 12 -34.92 -13.18 23.54
C SER A 12 -33.53 -13.77 23.72
N SER A 13 -33.36 -15.05 23.42
CA SER A 13 -32.05 -15.66 23.23
C SER A 13 -31.44 -14.98 22.01
N ALA A 14 -30.53 -14.04 22.24
CA ALA A 14 -29.64 -13.54 21.21
C ALA A 14 -28.80 -14.73 20.71
N ILE A 15 -29.22 -15.32 19.61
CA ILE A 15 -28.39 -16.27 18.88
C ILE A 15 -27.21 -15.45 18.38
N SER A 16 -26.09 -15.47 19.09
CA SER A 16 -24.82 -15.00 18.61
C SER A 16 -24.49 -15.88 17.39
N MET A 17 -24.82 -15.41 16.20
CA MET A 17 -24.29 -16.01 14.98
C MET A 17 -22.76 -15.88 15.09
N ASN A 18 -22.10 -16.97 15.47
CA ASN A 18 -20.64 -17.07 15.43
C ASN A 18 -20.23 -16.97 13.96
N ALA A 19 -19.91 -15.75 13.52
CA ALA A 19 -19.33 -15.53 12.21
C ALA A 19 -17.99 -16.26 12.13
N ALA A 20 -17.75 -16.98 11.04
CA ALA A 20 -16.47 -17.66 10.80
C ALA A 20 -15.33 -16.65 10.85
N VAL A 21 -14.15 -17.08 11.35
CA VAL A 21 -12.95 -16.25 11.33
C VAL A 21 -12.65 -15.83 9.89
N ASN A 22 -12.66 -14.54 9.62
CA ASN A 22 -12.49 -13.99 8.30
C ASN A 22 -11.07 -13.43 8.15
N VAL A 23 -10.30 -13.99 7.23
CA VAL A 23 -8.98 -13.50 6.82
C VAL A 23 -9.05 -13.23 5.32
N ASN A 24 -9.08 -11.95 4.94
CA ASN A 24 -9.23 -11.51 3.56
C ASN A 24 -7.88 -11.18 2.92
N ARG A 25 -6.95 -10.64 3.72
CA ARG A 25 -5.65 -10.17 3.24
C ARG A 25 -4.60 -10.32 4.33
N ILE A 26 -3.39 -10.71 3.93
CA ILE A 26 -2.18 -10.69 4.75
C ILE A 26 -1.10 -9.97 3.96
N GLU A 27 -0.44 -9.02 4.60
CA GLU A 27 0.65 -8.24 4.02
C GLU A 27 1.88 -8.26 4.95
N PRO A 28 3.07 -8.49 4.39
CA PRO A 28 3.38 -8.90 3.02
C PRO A 28 2.71 -10.21 2.62
N THR A 29 2.55 -10.46 1.30
CA THR A 29 1.86 -11.65 0.78
C THR A 29 2.64 -12.95 0.95
N ASP A 30 3.95 -12.83 1.07
CA ASP A 30 4.96 -13.84 1.32
C ASP A 30 6.21 -13.15 1.90
N TRP A 31 7.21 -13.91 2.36
CA TRP A 31 8.42 -13.33 2.94
C TRP A 31 9.66 -14.15 2.64
N TYR A 32 10.82 -13.62 3.00
CA TYR A 32 12.12 -14.22 2.76
C TYR A 32 12.81 -14.61 4.07
N VAL A 33 13.40 -15.80 4.12
CA VAL A 33 14.22 -16.25 5.25
C VAL A 33 15.66 -15.71 5.15
N GLY A 34 16.33 -15.61 6.28
CA GLY A 34 17.72 -15.14 6.33
C GLY A 34 17.86 -13.63 6.13
N MET A 35 16.80 -12.87 6.41
CA MET A 35 16.88 -11.41 6.55
C MET A 35 17.69 -11.04 7.80
N LYS A 36 18.37 -9.89 7.78
CA LYS A 36 19.15 -9.40 8.91
C LYS A 36 18.28 -9.16 10.15
N ASP A 37 17.10 -8.59 9.96
CA ASP A 37 16.05 -8.54 10.97
C ASP A 37 15.16 -9.78 10.81
N ALA A 38 15.22 -10.68 11.78
CA ALA A 38 14.40 -11.90 11.80
C ALA A 38 12.94 -11.64 12.18
N SER A 39 12.58 -10.41 12.58
CA SER A 39 11.22 -10.03 12.97
C SER A 39 10.36 -9.68 11.76
N LEU A 40 9.31 -10.44 11.53
CA LEU A 40 8.31 -10.20 10.48
C LEU A 40 6.99 -9.71 11.09
N GLN A 41 6.53 -8.54 10.66
CA GLN A 41 5.17 -8.04 10.95
C GLN A 41 4.23 -8.47 9.82
N LEU A 42 3.22 -9.25 10.14
CA LEU A 42 2.11 -9.53 9.23
C LEU A 42 0.93 -8.63 9.57
N MET A 43 0.50 -7.80 8.63
CA MET A 43 -0.77 -7.08 8.72
C MET A 43 -1.87 -7.97 8.18
N VAL A 44 -2.77 -8.36 9.05
CA VAL A 44 -3.93 -9.21 8.73
C VAL A 44 -5.18 -8.35 8.71
N TYR A 45 -5.91 -8.39 7.60
CA TYR A 45 -7.21 -7.74 7.45
C TYR A 45 -8.32 -8.77 7.26
N GLY A 46 -9.40 -8.59 7.98
CA GLY A 46 -10.60 -9.40 7.88
C GLY A 46 -11.68 -8.86 8.80
N LYS A 47 -12.95 -9.07 8.44
CA LYS A 47 -14.06 -8.59 9.28
C LYS A 47 -13.97 -9.16 10.69
N ASP A 48 -13.94 -8.28 11.69
CA ASP A 48 -13.90 -8.59 13.14
C ASP A 48 -12.69 -9.45 13.59
N ILE A 49 -11.57 -9.42 12.83
CA ILE A 49 -10.39 -10.27 13.08
C ILE A 49 -9.59 -9.89 14.34
N LYS A 50 -9.75 -8.66 14.86
CA LYS A 50 -8.96 -8.08 15.95
C LYS A 50 -8.73 -9.03 17.13
N ASN A 51 -9.74 -9.80 17.50
CA ASN A 51 -9.71 -10.65 18.68
C ASN A 51 -9.29 -12.09 18.39
N ALA A 52 -8.83 -12.40 17.19
CA ALA A 52 -8.30 -13.71 16.88
C ALA A 52 -6.95 -13.95 17.57
N ASP A 53 -6.76 -15.17 18.07
CA ASP A 53 -5.45 -15.67 18.45
C ASP A 53 -4.81 -16.32 17.23
N VAL A 54 -3.48 -16.20 17.12
CA VAL A 54 -2.74 -16.75 15.98
C VAL A 54 -1.64 -17.66 16.50
N THR A 55 -1.55 -18.85 15.90
CA THR A 55 -0.48 -19.81 16.18
C THR A 55 0.13 -20.30 14.87
N VAL A 56 1.39 -20.65 14.93
CA VAL A 56 2.16 -21.22 13.81
C VAL A 56 2.82 -22.50 14.30
N ASP A 57 2.73 -23.55 13.49
CA ASP A 57 3.49 -24.79 13.69
C ASP A 57 4.42 -24.97 12.49
N TYR A 58 5.62 -24.38 12.61
CA TYR A 58 6.66 -24.43 11.57
C TYR A 58 8.04 -24.30 12.22
N PRO A 59 9.01 -25.19 11.87
CA PRO A 59 10.33 -25.16 12.48
C PRO A 59 11.05 -23.81 12.27
N GLY A 60 11.56 -23.22 13.34
CA GLY A 60 12.25 -21.94 13.32
C GLY A 60 11.33 -20.71 13.25
N VAL A 61 10.02 -20.88 13.33
CA VAL A 61 9.07 -19.77 13.38
C VAL A 61 8.35 -19.73 14.72
N LYS A 62 8.30 -18.54 15.32
CA LYS A 62 7.57 -18.29 16.58
C LYS A 62 6.67 -17.07 16.43
N VAL A 63 5.51 -17.08 17.07
CA VAL A 63 4.70 -15.88 17.26
C VAL A 63 5.26 -15.15 18.49
N ASP A 64 5.90 -14.02 18.28
CA ASP A 64 6.45 -13.21 19.36
C ASP A 64 5.39 -12.37 20.06
N SER A 65 4.52 -11.75 19.27
CA SER A 65 3.43 -10.93 19.81
C SER A 65 2.30 -10.74 18.80
N ILE A 66 1.16 -10.27 19.31
CA ILE A 66 0.00 -9.90 18.53
C ILE A 66 -0.43 -8.51 18.98
N ALA A 67 -0.40 -7.52 18.04
CA ALA A 67 -0.93 -6.19 18.31
C ALA A 67 -2.36 -6.07 17.77
N ARG A 68 -3.27 -5.73 18.68
CA ARG A 68 -4.70 -5.55 18.39
C ARG A 68 -4.96 -4.07 18.21
N LEU A 69 -5.13 -3.65 16.97
CA LEU A 69 -5.27 -2.24 16.59
C LEU A 69 -6.65 -1.67 17.00
N ASP A 70 -6.87 -0.37 16.74
CA ASP A 70 -8.16 0.27 17.09
C ASP A 70 -9.30 -0.28 16.24
N SER A 71 -9.11 -0.45 14.94
CA SER A 71 -10.10 -1.06 14.06
C SER A 71 -10.37 -2.52 14.45
N PRO A 72 -11.62 -2.96 14.47
CA PRO A 72 -11.96 -4.37 14.70
C PRO A 72 -11.49 -5.30 13.57
N ASN A 73 -11.12 -4.75 12.41
CA ASN A 73 -10.83 -5.49 11.20
C ASN A 73 -9.33 -5.68 10.94
N TYR A 74 -8.46 -5.16 11.81
CA TYR A 74 -7.01 -5.30 11.69
C TYR A 74 -6.38 -5.99 12.89
N LEU A 75 -5.39 -6.82 12.58
CA LEU A 75 -4.56 -7.54 13.53
C LEU A 75 -3.13 -7.55 13.01
N LEU A 76 -2.16 -7.19 13.84
CA LEU A 76 -0.75 -7.36 13.49
C LEU A 76 -0.17 -8.57 14.23
N VAL A 77 0.46 -9.46 13.48
CA VAL A 77 1.13 -10.65 14.03
C VAL A 77 2.63 -10.48 13.82
N TYR A 78 3.37 -10.47 14.91
CA TYR A 78 4.82 -10.43 14.86
C TYR A 78 5.38 -11.84 14.98
N LEU A 79 6.12 -12.25 13.96
CA LEU A 79 6.78 -13.54 13.90
C LEU A 79 8.29 -13.34 14.06
N ASN A 80 8.93 -14.26 14.75
CA ASN A 80 10.37 -14.42 14.72
C ASN A 80 10.71 -15.58 13.77
N LEU A 81 11.59 -15.31 12.81
CA LEU A 81 12.00 -16.23 11.76
C LEU A 81 13.45 -16.73 11.94
N ASP A 82 14.05 -16.51 13.12
CA ASP A 82 15.43 -16.95 13.37
C ASP A 82 15.55 -18.48 13.27
N GLY A 83 16.39 -18.93 12.35
CA GLY A 83 16.55 -20.35 12.05
C GLY A 83 15.45 -20.96 11.17
N ALA A 84 14.47 -20.17 10.70
CA ALA A 84 13.46 -20.65 9.76
C ALA A 84 14.07 -21.00 8.40
N LYS A 85 13.50 -21.99 7.74
CA LYS A 85 13.83 -22.37 6.36
C LYS A 85 12.71 -21.96 5.42
N ALA A 86 13.03 -21.81 4.14
CA ALA A 86 12.02 -21.59 3.12
C ALA A 86 11.04 -22.77 3.01
N GLY A 87 9.78 -22.47 2.76
CA GLY A 87 8.70 -23.45 2.64
C GLY A 87 7.34 -22.85 2.93
N GLU A 88 6.30 -23.67 2.91
CA GLU A 88 4.93 -23.26 3.19
C GLU A 88 4.59 -23.53 4.64
N MET A 89 4.35 -22.49 5.43
CA MET A 89 3.83 -22.60 6.79
C MET A 89 2.32 -22.39 6.83
N THR A 90 1.69 -22.79 7.95
CA THR A 90 0.27 -22.58 8.19
C THR A 90 0.07 -21.65 9.38
N LEU A 91 -0.58 -20.52 9.15
CA LEU A 91 -1.09 -19.63 10.18
C LEU A 91 -2.47 -20.13 10.62
N ASN A 92 -2.63 -20.39 11.91
CA ASN A 92 -3.92 -20.80 12.48
C ASN A 92 -4.53 -19.64 13.23
N PHE A 93 -5.61 -19.09 12.73
CA PHE A 93 -6.42 -18.04 13.37
C PHE A 93 -7.55 -18.69 14.15
N LYS A 94 -7.71 -18.35 15.44
CA LYS A 94 -8.78 -18.87 16.30
C LYS A 94 -9.50 -17.73 17.00
N GLN A 95 -10.82 -17.75 16.94
CA GLN A 95 -11.67 -16.79 17.65
C GLN A 95 -12.87 -17.52 18.26
N GLY A 96 -12.89 -17.63 19.57
CA GLY A 96 -13.87 -18.46 20.26
C GLY A 96 -13.79 -19.93 19.83
N LYS A 97 -14.88 -20.46 19.27
CA LYS A 97 -14.96 -21.84 18.75
C LYS A 97 -14.58 -21.95 17.27
N GLN A 98 -14.37 -20.83 16.59
CA GLN A 98 -14.07 -20.81 15.16
C GLN A 98 -12.57 -20.77 14.91
N SER A 99 -12.15 -21.36 13.79
CA SER A 99 -10.76 -21.31 13.34
C SER A 99 -10.66 -21.22 11.83
N LYS A 100 -9.56 -20.60 11.36
CA LYS A 100 -9.20 -20.48 9.94
C LYS A 100 -7.73 -20.78 9.79
N LYS A 101 -7.40 -21.69 8.88
CA LYS A 101 -6.02 -21.98 8.47
C LYS A 101 -5.71 -21.22 7.19
N VAL A 102 -4.57 -20.54 7.16
CA VAL A 102 -4.09 -19.80 5.99
C VAL A 102 -2.67 -20.23 5.70
N LYS A 103 -2.40 -20.59 4.45
CA LYS A 103 -1.05 -20.90 3.97
C LYS A 103 -0.27 -19.60 3.78
N TYR A 104 1.01 -19.62 4.17
CA TYR A 104 1.91 -18.49 4.00
C TYR A 104 3.28 -19.00 3.57
N VAL A 105 3.86 -18.39 2.54
CA VAL A 105 5.10 -18.88 1.92
C VAL A 105 6.30 -18.10 2.44
N LEU A 106 7.30 -18.84 2.91
CA LEU A 106 8.64 -18.33 3.16
C LEU A 106 9.54 -18.73 1.99
N LYS A 107 10.21 -17.76 1.38
CA LYS A 107 11.08 -17.94 0.20
C LYS A 107 12.55 -17.87 0.59
N ASN A 108 13.42 -18.43 -0.22
CA ASN A 108 14.85 -18.14 -0.16
C ASN A 108 15.12 -16.79 -0.83
N ARG A 109 16.09 -16.04 -0.32
CA ARG A 109 16.64 -14.87 -0.99
C ARG A 109 17.43 -15.31 -2.22
N GLU A 110 17.19 -14.70 -3.38
CA GLU A 110 17.96 -14.98 -4.60
C GLU A 110 19.38 -14.42 -4.50
N MET A 111 19.52 -13.21 -3.95
CA MET A 111 20.82 -12.58 -3.71
C MET A 111 20.93 -12.14 -2.25
N ALA A 112 21.85 -12.77 -1.50
CA ALA A 112 22.16 -12.41 -0.13
C ALA A 112 23.52 -11.67 -0.06
N GLY A 113 23.61 -10.69 0.86
CA GLY A 113 24.84 -9.93 1.10
C GLY A 113 25.14 -8.88 0.03
N ASP A 114 26.43 -8.61 -0.17
CA ASP A 114 26.94 -7.47 -0.97
C ASP A 114 26.86 -7.67 -2.50
N LYS A 115 26.12 -8.65 -2.97
CA LYS A 115 25.99 -8.92 -4.42
C LYS A 115 25.06 -7.97 -5.15
N ARG A 116 24.25 -7.21 -4.41
CA ARG A 116 23.37 -6.19 -5.01
C ARG A 116 24.14 -4.91 -5.24
N ILE A 117 24.15 -4.47 -6.49
CA ILE A 117 24.83 -3.25 -6.91
C ILE A 117 23.78 -2.16 -7.06
N GLY A 118 23.86 -1.14 -6.21
CA GLY A 118 23.07 0.08 -6.35
C GLY A 118 23.61 1.00 -7.44
N PHE A 119 23.03 2.16 -7.61
CA PHE A 119 23.55 3.20 -8.50
C PHE A 119 24.61 4.06 -7.77
N SER A 120 25.49 4.69 -8.53
CA SER A 120 26.57 5.53 -8.03
C SER A 120 26.69 6.82 -8.87
N ASN A 121 27.72 7.63 -8.60
CA ASN A 121 28.02 8.82 -9.39
C ASN A 121 28.56 8.53 -10.81
N GLU A 122 28.78 7.27 -11.14
CA GLU A 122 29.14 6.82 -12.50
C GLU A 122 27.89 6.57 -13.36
N ASP A 123 26.70 6.55 -12.74
CA ASP A 123 25.47 6.23 -13.43
C ASP A 123 24.82 7.45 -14.09
N VAL A 124 24.26 7.22 -15.24
CA VAL A 124 23.38 8.16 -15.94
C VAL A 124 21.93 7.70 -15.72
N LEU A 125 21.22 8.44 -14.86
CA LEU A 125 19.81 8.16 -14.55
C LEU A 125 18.90 8.79 -15.61
N TYR A 126 17.96 7.97 -16.12
CA TYR A 126 16.88 8.45 -16.98
C TYR A 126 15.54 8.22 -16.23
N MET A 127 14.90 9.32 -15.84
CA MET A 127 13.56 9.25 -15.23
C MET A 127 12.52 9.16 -16.35
N LEU A 128 11.65 8.17 -16.25
CA LEU A 128 10.54 8.00 -17.18
C LEU A 128 9.23 7.71 -16.44
N MET A 129 8.15 8.17 -17.04
CA MET A 129 6.79 7.89 -16.61
C MET A 129 6.23 6.76 -17.48
N PRO A 130 5.98 5.55 -16.92
CA PRO A 130 5.54 4.39 -17.70
C PRO A 130 4.33 4.68 -18.58
N ASP A 131 3.30 5.31 -18.04
CA ASP A 131 2.08 5.69 -18.78
C ASP A 131 2.35 6.51 -20.05
N ARG A 132 3.46 7.27 -20.07
CA ARG A 132 3.78 8.23 -21.14
C ARG A 132 4.82 7.73 -22.15
N PHE A 133 5.46 6.59 -21.87
CA PHE A 133 6.58 6.14 -22.70
C PHE A 133 6.12 5.34 -23.91
N ALA A 134 5.73 4.10 -23.74
CA ALA A 134 5.31 3.23 -24.83
C ALA A 134 4.23 2.25 -24.35
N ASN A 135 3.21 2.03 -25.19
CA ASN A 135 2.18 1.02 -24.96
C ASN A 135 2.58 -0.27 -25.68
N GLY A 136 2.94 -1.29 -24.93
CA GLY A 136 3.32 -2.60 -25.45
C GLY A 136 2.18 -3.62 -25.44
N ASN A 137 1.13 -3.34 -24.66
CA ASN A 137 0.01 -4.26 -24.49
C ASN A 137 -1.35 -3.53 -24.40
N LEU A 138 -2.01 -3.34 -25.50
CA LEU A 138 -3.31 -2.66 -25.57
C LEU A 138 -4.43 -3.30 -24.71
N LYS A 139 -4.24 -4.53 -24.21
CA LYS A 139 -5.25 -5.23 -23.41
C LYS A 139 -5.28 -4.75 -21.96
N ASN A 140 -4.23 -4.09 -21.49
CA ASN A 140 -4.15 -3.57 -20.12
C ASN A 140 -4.46 -2.08 -20.00
N ASP A 141 -4.80 -1.37 -21.08
CA ASP A 141 -5.10 0.06 -21.09
C ASP A 141 -6.19 0.45 -20.09
N ALA A 142 -7.20 -0.41 -19.92
CA ALA A 142 -8.31 -0.16 -19.01
C ALA A 142 -8.93 -1.46 -18.50
N PHE A 143 -9.33 -1.48 -17.22
CA PHE A 143 -10.03 -2.61 -16.59
C PHE A 143 -11.39 -2.18 -16.04
N LYS A 144 -12.41 -3.02 -16.24
CA LYS A 144 -13.76 -2.79 -15.68
C LYS A 144 -13.77 -2.76 -14.15
N THR A 145 -12.82 -3.45 -13.53
CA THR A 145 -12.67 -3.59 -12.07
C THR A 145 -11.98 -2.40 -11.44
N MET A 146 -11.28 -1.56 -12.21
CA MET A 146 -10.61 -0.37 -11.70
C MET A 146 -11.55 0.85 -11.75
N ARG A 147 -11.31 1.83 -10.88
CA ARG A 147 -12.11 3.05 -10.76
C ARG A 147 -11.93 3.96 -11.97
N ASP A 148 -10.69 4.21 -12.38
CA ASP A 148 -10.37 4.91 -13.62
C ASP A 148 -10.33 3.92 -14.78
N LYS A 149 -11.24 4.13 -15.73
CA LYS A 149 -11.40 3.32 -16.95
C LYS A 149 -11.00 4.11 -18.20
N THR A 150 -10.36 5.26 -18.01
CA THR A 150 -9.97 6.13 -19.12
C THR A 150 -8.62 5.71 -19.69
N CYS A 151 -8.52 5.77 -21.03
CA CYS A 151 -7.26 5.74 -21.74
C CYS A 151 -7.45 6.57 -23.01
N ASN A 152 -6.83 7.76 -23.08
CA ASN A 152 -6.97 8.66 -24.21
C ASN A 152 -5.70 9.50 -24.40
N ARG A 153 -4.89 9.16 -25.38
CA ARG A 153 -3.62 9.83 -25.66
C ARG A 153 -3.78 11.27 -26.19
N ALA A 154 -4.98 11.64 -26.67
CA ALA A 154 -5.23 12.99 -27.13
C ALA A 154 -5.42 13.99 -25.98
N GLU A 155 -5.72 13.48 -24.78
CA GLU A 155 -5.97 14.31 -23.59
C GLU A 155 -4.76 14.28 -22.65
N PRO A 156 -4.04 15.39 -22.47
CA PRO A 156 -2.78 15.41 -21.70
C PRO A 156 -2.91 14.94 -20.26
N SER A 157 -4.07 15.13 -19.63
CA SER A 157 -4.32 14.80 -18.23
C SER A 157 -4.98 13.44 -18.02
N LEU A 158 -5.22 12.67 -19.08
CA LEU A 158 -5.71 11.29 -18.98
C LEU A 158 -4.58 10.28 -19.13
N ARG A 159 -4.87 9.01 -18.85
CA ARG A 159 -3.92 7.92 -19.10
C ARG A 159 -3.69 7.72 -20.58
N HIS A 160 -2.45 7.43 -20.96
CA HIS A 160 -2.03 7.21 -22.34
C HIS A 160 -1.76 5.73 -22.66
N GLY A 161 -1.82 4.84 -21.66
CA GLY A 161 -1.67 3.41 -21.85
C GLY A 161 -0.24 2.90 -22.01
N GLY A 162 0.78 3.72 -21.73
CA GLY A 162 2.15 3.21 -21.64
C GLY A 162 2.27 2.22 -20.48
N ASP A 163 3.11 1.17 -20.65
CA ASP A 163 3.18 0.04 -19.73
C ASP A 163 4.59 -0.58 -19.64
N LEU A 164 4.75 -1.57 -18.76
CA LEU A 164 6.03 -2.27 -18.55
C LEU A 164 6.48 -3.04 -19.79
N GLU A 165 5.55 -3.59 -20.56
CA GLU A 165 5.86 -4.29 -21.80
C GLU A 165 6.42 -3.32 -22.84
N GLY A 166 5.83 -2.14 -22.97
CA GLY A 166 6.35 -1.09 -23.85
C GLY A 166 7.76 -0.65 -23.47
N ILE A 167 8.06 -0.52 -22.18
CA ILE A 167 9.42 -0.23 -21.71
C ILE A 167 10.37 -1.38 -22.05
N ARG A 168 9.95 -2.63 -21.79
CA ARG A 168 10.75 -3.84 -22.03
C ARG A 168 11.14 -3.99 -23.50
N GLN A 169 10.24 -3.68 -24.41
CA GLN A 169 10.49 -3.70 -25.86
C GLN A 169 11.49 -2.65 -26.33
N HIS A 170 11.75 -1.62 -25.52
CA HIS A 170 12.63 -0.50 -25.87
C HIS A 170 13.89 -0.39 -25.02
N LEU A 171 14.31 -1.47 -24.33
CA LEU A 171 15.52 -1.43 -23.48
C LEU A 171 16.78 -1.04 -24.26
N ASP A 172 16.90 -1.44 -25.53
CA ASP A 172 18.06 -1.10 -26.36
C ASP A 172 18.14 0.39 -26.68
N TYR A 173 17.01 1.10 -26.72
CA TYR A 173 16.98 2.56 -26.88
C TYR A 173 17.76 3.26 -25.76
N PHE A 174 17.59 2.81 -24.50
CA PHE A 174 18.27 3.41 -23.36
C PHE A 174 19.79 3.16 -23.42
N ASN A 175 20.21 1.97 -23.85
CA ASN A 175 21.64 1.67 -24.05
C ASN A 175 22.24 2.53 -25.16
N GLN A 176 21.54 2.71 -26.27
CA GLN A 176 21.98 3.60 -27.37
C GLN A 176 22.07 5.06 -26.91
N LEU A 177 21.24 5.48 -25.97
CA LEU A 177 21.26 6.81 -25.38
C LEU A 177 22.40 6.98 -24.35
N GLY A 178 23.05 5.90 -23.93
CA GLY A 178 24.11 5.92 -22.91
C GLY A 178 23.58 5.97 -21.48
N VAL A 179 22.31 5.62 -21.25
CA VAL A 179 21.70 5.51 -19.91
C VAL A 179 22.17 4.23 -19.25
N THR A 180 22.42 4.27 -17.93
CA THR A 180 22.84 3.12 -17.14
C THR A 180 21.83 2.75 -16.05
N ALA A 181 20.90 3.65 -15.73
CA ALA A 181 19.85 3.41 -14.74
C ALA A 181 18.53 4.04 -15.15
N LEU A 182 17.44 3.30 -15.01
CA LEU A 182 16.07 3.76 -15.27
C LEU A 182 15.36 4.00 -13.94
N TRP A 183 14.82 5.18 -13.76
CA TRP A 183 13.99 5.56 -12.65
C TRP A 183 12.55 5.74 -13.13
N PHE A 184 11.67 4.82 -12.77
CA PHE A 184 10.25 4.94 -13.10
C PHE A 184 9.52 5.77 -12.06
N THR A 185 8.59 6.66 -12.50
CA THR A 185 7.57 7.14 -11.57
C THR A 185 6.81 5.93 -11.02
N PRO A 186 6.14 6.04 -9.83
CA PRO A 186 5.65 4.87 -9.12
C PRO A 186 4.84 3.92 -9.99
N VAL A 187 5.21 2.63 -9.97
CA VAL A 187 4.54 1.55 -10.71
C VAL A 187 3.50 0.81 -9.87
N LEU A 188 3.45 1.08 -8.57
CA LEU A 188 2.48 0.47 -7.66
C LEU A 188 1.05 0.87 -8.01
N GLU A 189 0.10 0.01 -7.65
CA GLU A 189 -1.31 0.25 -7.90
C GLU A 189 -1.75 1.63 -7.41
N ASN A 190 -2.43 2.34 -8.28
CA ASN A 190 -2.91 3.69 -8.10
C ASN A 190 -4.35 3.78 -8.63
N ASP A 191 -5.27 3.12 -7.91
CA ASP A 191 -6.68 2.95 -8.33
C ASP A 191 -7.54 4.13 -7.88
N SER A 192 -7.13 5.35 -8.22
CA SER A 192 -7.94 6.56 -8.03
C SER A 192 -8.92 6.72 -9.19
N PRO A 193 -10.15 7.20 -8.94
CA PRO A 193 -11.11 7.46 -10.01
C PRO A 193 -10.65 8.64 -10.90
N SER A 194 -11.14 8.66 -12.13
CA SER A 194 -11.02 9.81 -13.03
C SER A 194 -12.35 10.56 -13.12
N ASN A 195 -12.27 11.87 -13.26
CA ASN A 195 -13.45 12.71 -13.57
C ASN A 195 -13.71 12.85 -15.09
N GLY A 196 -12.99 12.08 -15.92
CA GLY A 196 -13.09 12.15 -17.37
C GLY A 196 -12.23 13.25 -18.02
N LYS A 197 -11.58 14.10 -17.21
CA LYS A 197 -10.64 15.14 -17.67
C LYS A 197 -9.24 14.95 -17.08
N ASN A 198 -9.16 14.40 -15.85
CA ASN A 198 -7.93 14.17 -15.14
C ASN A 198 -7.89 12.75 -14.58
N SER A 199 -6.73 12.14 -14.61
CA SER A 199 -6.41 10.81 -14.10
C SER A 199 -5.15 10.87 -13.22
N SER A 200 -5.04 9.93 -12.29
CA SER A 200 -3.82 9.78 -11.48
C SER A 200 -2.79 8.88 -12.21
N TYR A 201 -2.41 9.26 -13.44
CA TYR A 201 -1.51 8.49 -14.31
C TYR A 201 -0.06 8.48 -13.83
N HIS A 202 0.29 9.42 -12.97
CA HIS A 202 1.66 9.61 -12.48
C HIS A 202 2.12 8.59 -11.45
N GLY A 203 1.19 7.84 -10.81
CA GLY A 203 1.51 6.78 -9.85
C GLY A 203 1.65 7.19 -8.39
N TYR A 204 1.65 8.49 -8.07
CA TYR A 204 1.96 8.98 -6.71
C TYR A 204 0.83 8.84 -5.68
N ALA A 205 -0.33 8.31 -6.03
CA ALA A 205 -1.44 8.04 -5.11
C ALA A 205 -1.64 6.54 -4.88
N THR A 206 -0.65 5.90 -4.27
CA THR A 206 -0.59 4.44 -4.07
C THR A 206 -1.79 3.91 -3.30
N THR A 207 -2.47 2.89 -3.86
CA THR A 207 -3.60 2.20 -3.23
C THR A 207 -3.30 0.77 -2.83
N ASN A 208 -2.16 0.22 -3.27
CA ASN A 208 -1.66 -1.08 -2.84
C ASN A 208 -0.13 -1.12 -2.93
N TYR A 209 0.53 -1.37 -1.80
CA TYR A 209 2.00 -1.35 -1.69
C TYR A 209 2.68 -2.66 -2.16
N TYR A 210 1.94 -3.75 -2.37
CA TYR A 210 2.49 -5.06 -2.74
C TYR A 210 2.08 -5.52 -4.14
N ARG A 211 1.49 -4.60 -4.94
CA ARG A 211 1.03 -4.92 -6.28
C ARG A 211 1.34 -3.81 -7.27
N VAL A 212 1.87 -4.19 -8.43
CA VAL A 212 1.98 -3.33 -9.61
C VAL A 212 0.58 -2.96 -10.10
N ASP A 213 0.40 -1.73 -10.59
CA ASP A 213 -0.84 -1.29 -11.23
C ASP A 213 -1.14 -2.20 -12.44
N SER A 214 -2.32 -2.78 -12.46
CA SER A 214 -2.70 -3.73 -13.52
C SER A 214 -2.64 -3.13 -14.92
N ARG A 215 -2.74 -1.80 -15.04
CA ARG A 215 -2.60 -1.07 -16.31
C ARG A 215 -1.16 -0.94 -16.77
N PHE A 216 -0.20 -1.18 -15.90
CA PHE A 216 1.21 -1.30 -16.26
C PHE A 216 1.62 -2.77 -16.46
N GLY A 217 0.96 -3.72 -15.79
CA GLY A 217 1.28 -5.14 -15.84
C GLY A 217 1.07 -5.81 -14.48
N THR A 218 1.79 -6.91 -14.27
CA THR A 218 1.78 -7.68 -13.02
C THR A 218 3.13 -7.56 -12.29
N ASN A 219 3.20 -8.05 -11.05
CA ASN A 219 4.49 -8.17 -10.34
C ASN A 219 5.48 -9.05 -11.13
N ALA A 220 4.98 -10.09 -11.81
CA ALA A 220 5.83 -10.96 -12.64
C ALA A 220 6.38 -10.22 -13.87
N ASP A 221 5.57 -9.38 -14.53
CA ASP A 221 6.00 -8.56 -15.66
C ASP A 221 7.07 -7.55 -15.21
N TYR A 222 6.91 -6.97 -14.00
CA TYR A 222 7.91 -6.06 -13.45
C TYR A 222 9.24 -6.77 -13.17
N LYS A 223 9.19 -7.96 -12.54
CA LYS A 223 10.39 -8.79 -12.36
C LYS A 223 11.05 -9.13 -13.70
N GLN A 224 10.27 -9.53 -14.69
CA GLN A 224 10.80 -9.84 -16.02
C GLN A 224 11.50 -8.63 -16.66
N LEU A 225 10.89 -7.44 -16.56
CA LEU A 225 11.51 -6.20 -17.05
C LEU A 225 12.86 -5.94 -16.34
N ILE A 226 12.91 -6.10 -15.01
CA ILE A 226 14.13 -5.92 -14.21
C ILE A 226 15.21 -6.91 -14.66
N ASP A 227 14.87 -8.20 -14.77
CA ASP A 227 15.81 -9.26 -15.17
C ASP A 227 16.39 -9.02 -16.57
N GLU A 228 15.57 -8.54 -17.51
CA GLU A 228 16.01 -8.21 -18.86
C GLU A 228 16.84 -6.92 -18.92
N ALA A 229 16.46 -5.90 -18.13
CA ALA A 229 17.23 -4.66 -17.98
C ALA A 229 18.63 -4.95 -17.41
N HIS A 230 18.73 -5.75 -16.36
CA HIS A 230 19.99 -6.15 -15.73
C HIS A 230 20.90 -6.90 -16.71
N LYS A 231 20.36 -7.81 -17.55
CA LYS A 231 21.12 -8.50 -18.62
C LYS A 231 21.70 -7.55 -19.65
N LYS A 232 21.09 -6.37 -19.80
CA LYS A 232 21.55 -5.30 -20.70
C LYS A 232 22.42 -4.25 -20.00
N GLY A 233 22.77 -4.46 -18.73
CA GLY A 233 23.57 -3.53 -17.92
C GLY A 233 22.81 -2.31 -17.42
N LEU A 234 21.46 -2.30 -17.53
CA LEU A 234 20.61 -1.23 -17.04
C LEU A 234 20.17 -1.54 -15.61
N LYS A 235 20.37 -0.60 -14.69
CA LYS A 235 19.85 -0.67 -13.31
C LYS A 235 18.42 -0.13 -13.26
N ILE A 236 17.62 -0.61 -12.32
CA ILE A 236 16.25 -0.12 -12.12
C ILE A 236 16.14 0.54 -10.75
N VAL A 237 15.60 1.75 -10.71
CA VAL A 237 15.26 2.49 -9.51
C VAL A 237 13.75 2.53 -9.38
N MET A 238 13.23 1.87 -8.34
CA MET A 238 11.80 1.88 -8.02
C MET A 238 11.48 3.08 -7.15
N ASP A 239 10.59 3.95 -7.61
CA ASP A 239 10.08 5.07 -6.83
C ASP A 239 9.05 4.57 -5.81
N MET A 240 9.33 4.77 -4.51
CA MET A 240 8.52 4.29 -3.40
C MET A 240 7.94 5.47 -2.60
N ILE A 241 6.62 5.50 -2.48
CA ILE A 241 5.91 6.58 -1.81
C ILE A 241 5.64 6.22 -0.36
N PHE A 242 6.48 6.70 0.55
CA PHE A 242 6.39 6.43 1.99
C PHE A 242 5.82 7.60 2.81
N ASN A 243 5.69 8.77 2.19
CA ASN A 243 5.11 9.94 2.84
C ASN A 243 3.60 9.81 3.02
N HIS A 244 2.90 9.34 2.00
CA HIS A 244 1.44 9.29 1.96
C HIS A 244 0.94 8.07 1.18
N CYS A 245 -0.36 7.79 1.26
CA CYS A 245 -1.03 6.90 0.31
C CYS A 245 -2.09 7.68 -0.50
N GLY A 246 -2.68 7.02 -1.49
CA GLY A 246 -3.86 7.56 -2.17
C GLY A 246 -5.10 7.50 -1.27
N PHE A 247 -6.04 8.43 -1.46
CA PHE A 247 -7.29 8.46 -0.67
C PHE A 247 -8.13 7.19 -0.82
N GLU A 248 -7.97 6.48 -1.92
CA GLU A 248 -8.67 5.20 -2.18
C GLU A 248 -7.96 3.99 -1.58
N HIS A 249 -6.87 4.19 -0.86
CA HIS A 249 -6.25 3.11 -0.11
C HIS A 249 -7.21 2.57 0.96
N PRO A 250 -7.33 1.24 1.14
CA PRO A 250 -8.25 0.65 2.12
C PRO A 250 -8.11 1.18 3.55
N TRP A 251 -6.93 1.65 3.95
CA TRP A 251 -6.70 2.27 5.25
C TRP A 251 -7.48 3.55 5.48
N VAL A 252 -7.86 4.26 4.43
CA VAL A 252 -8.65 5.50 4.55
C VAL A 252 -10.09 5.19 4.93
N ALA A 253 -10.66 4.15 4.33
CA ALA A 253 -12.03 3.72 4.63
C ALA A 253 -12.14 2.96 5.96
N ASP A 254 -11.06 2.29 6.38
CA ASP A 254 -10.99 1.51 7.62
C ASP A 254 -9.59 1.64 8.20
N MET A 255 -9.38 2.70 8.98
CA MET A 255 -8.06 3.07 9.51
C MET A 255 -7.62 2.06 10.58
N PRO A 256 -6.43 1.45 10.44
CA PRO A 256 -5.96 0.41 11.36
C PRO A 256 -5.86 0.87 12.80
N SER A 257 -5.24 2.03 13.05
CA SER A 257 -5.18 2.70 14.36
C SER A 257 -5.42 4.20 14.21
N LYS A 258 -5.86 4.85 15.28
CA LYS A 258 -6.21 6.28 15.30
C LYS A 258 -5.06 7.21 14.91
N ASP A 259 -3.84 6.73 15.05
CA ASP A 259 -2.60 7.43 14.73
C ASP A 259 -1.90 6.87 13.48
N TRP A 260 -2.65 6.17 12.59
CA TRP A 260 -2.12 5.62 11.34
C TRP A 260 -1.69 6.73 10.37
N PHE A 261 -2.47 7.81 10.33
CA PHE A 261 -2.19 9.02 9.57
C PHE A 261 -1.89 10.19 10.49
N ASN A 262 -1.12 11.14 10.02
CA ASN A 262 -1.04 12.46 10.62
C ASN A 262 -2.34 13.21 10.31
N LYS A 263 -2.84 13.99 11.29
CA LYS A 263 -4.11 14.74 11.16
C LYS A 263 -5.30 13.90 10.71
N PRO A 264 -5.56 12.76 11.37
CA PRO A 264 -6.63 11.83 10.97
C PRO A 264 -8.03 12.46 11.04
N GLU A 265 -8.22 13.53 11.81
CA GLU A 265 -9.45 14.28 11.88
C GLU A 265 -9.88 14.87 10.54
N TRP A 266 -8.97 15.01 9.60
CA TRP A 266 -9.29 15.50 8.24
C TRP A 266 -10.03 14.44 7.41
N LEU A 267 -9.96 13.18 7.79
CA LEU A 267 -10.75 12.11 7.19
C LEU A 267 -12.20 12.09 7.66
N ALA A 268 -12.52 12.78 8.77
CA ALA A 268 -13.86 12.79 9.33
C ALA A 268 -14.85 13.50 8.39
N PRO A 269 -16.03 12.91 8.11
CA PRO A 269 -17.02 13.48 7.17
C PRO A 269 -17.43 14.91 7.48
N GLU A 270 -17.53 15.28 8.76
CA GLU A 270 -17.89 16.62 9.23
C GLU A 270 -16.84 17.68 8.87
N ASN A 271 -15.63 17.27 8.57
CA ASN A 271 -14.55 18.15 8.15
C ASN A 271 -14.42 18.27 6.62
N GLN A 272 -15.35 17.64 5.88
CA GLN A 272 -15.35 17.63 4.43
C GLN A 272 -16.63 18.26 3.90
N THR A 273 -16.54 18.95 2.75
CA THR A 273 -17.75 19.45 2.09
C THR A 273 -18.51 18.28 1.43
N ALA A 274 -19.83 18.46 1.25
CA ALA A 274 -20.65 17.49 0.53
C ALA A 274 -20.15 17.26 -0.91
N GLU A 275 -19.61 18.28 -1.54
CA GLU A 275 -19.04 18.20 -2.88
C GLU A 275 -17.71 17.43 -2.89
N HIS A 276 -16.87 17.63 -1.89
CA HIS A 276 -15.65 16.85 -1.71
C HIS A 276 -15.97 15.36 -1.50
N GLN A 277 -16.96 15.04 -0.65
CA GLN A 277 -17.38 13.66 -0.42
C GLN A 277 -17.86 12.96 -1.70
N LYS A 278 -18.48 13.71 -2.63
CA LYS A 278 -18.85 13.16 -3.95
C LYS A 278 -17.65 12.93 -4.87
N ASN A 279 -16.61 13.72 -4.69
CA ASN A 279 -15.43 13.74 -5.57
C ASN A 279 -14.18 13.14 -4.91
N ILE A 280 -14.34 12.51 -3.75
CA ILE A 280 -13.24 11.77 -3.09
C ILE A 280 -12.59 10.82 -4.09
N GLY A 281 -11.27 10.83 -4.10
CA GLY A 281 -10.48 10.03 -5.03
C GLY A 281 -10.44 10.57 -6.47
N THR A 282 -11.06 11.71 -6.76
CA THR A 282 -10.86 12.41 -8.05
C THR A 282 -9.76 13.46 -7.91
N VAL A 283 -9.03 13.70 -8.99
CA VAL A 283 -7.97 14.72 -8.99
C VAL A 283 -8.52 16.09 -8.67
N ASP A 284 -9.69 16.44 -9.20
CA ASP A 284 -10.34 17.73 -8.95
C ASP A 284 -11.10 17.78 -7.61
N GLY A 285 -11.40 16.64 -7.02
CA GLY A 285 -12.07 16.56 -5.72
C GLY A 285 -11.28 17.23 -4.62
N ALA A 286 -9.96 17.22 -4.73
CA ALA A 286 -9.04 17.88 -3.81
C ALA A 286 -9.33 19.39 -3.64
N ALA A 287 -9.80 20.05 -4.68
CA ALA A 287 -10.11 21.49 -4.65
C ALA A 287 -11.37 21.86 -3.83
N LYS A 288 -12.11 20.87 -3.38
CA LYS A 288 -13.43 21.05 -2.73
C LYS A 288 -13.39 20.78 -1.23
N VAL A 289 -12.21 20.63 -0.65
CA VAL A 289 -12.04 20.48 0.79
C VAL A 289 -12.41 21.79 1.48
N ASN A 290 -12.96 21.66 2.69
CA ASN A 290 -13.23 22.81 3.54
C ASN A 290 -11.99 23.72 3.66
N ASP A 291 -12.15 25.02 3.51
CA ASP A 291 -11.07 26.02 3.56
C ASP A 291 -10.20 25.95 4.81
N LYS A 292 -10.74 25.43 5.91
CA LYS A 292 -10.00 25.16 7.15
C LYS A 292 -8.89 24.13 6.94
N TYR A 293 -9.08 23.18 6.00
CA TYR A 293 -8.15 22.11 5.67
C TYR A 293 -7.70 22.29 4.22
N LEU A 294 -6.93 23.34 4.00
CA LEU A 294 -6.46 23.73 2.68
C LEU A 294 -5.67 22.63 1.98
N GLN A 295 -5.65 22.71 0.66
CA GLN A 295 -5.11 21.74 -0.28
C GLN A 295 -3.72 21.20 0.09
N THR A 296 -2.87 22.07 0.61
CA THR A 296 -1.56 21.67 1.12
C THR A 296 -1.45 22.19 2.54
N SER A 297 -1.47 21.29 3.47
CA SER A 297 -1.19 21.64 4.85
C SER A 297 0.31 21.62 5.16
N TYR A 298 1.12 21.01 4.28
CA TYR A 298 2.56 21.06 4.42
C TYR A 298 3.11 22.45 4.07
N LYS A 299 4.18 22.82 4.73
CA LYS A 299 4.91 24.06 4.48
C LYS A 299 6.24 23.73 3.82
N LEU A 300 6.66 24.57 2.87
CA LEU A 300 7.98 24.47 2.28
C LEU A 300 9.06 25.18 3.13
N THR A 301 8.76 25.44 4.38
CA THR A 301 9.73 26.00 5.32
C THR A 301 10.90 25.05 5.47
N PRO A 302 12.12 25.47 5.17
CA PRO A 302 13.29 24.63 5.34
C PRO A 302 13.42 24.13 6.77
N VAL A 303 13.54 22.84 6.94
CA VAL A 303 13.77 22.21 8.27
C VAL A 303 15.02 22.79 8.97
N LEU A 304 15.94 23.32 8.16
CA LEU A 304 17.16 23.95 8.64
C LEU A 304 17.01 25.45 8.95
N ASP A 305 15.82 26.04 8.77
CA ASP A 305 15.60 27.43 9.12
C ASP A 305 15.54 27.59 10.65
N PRO A 306 16.54 28.24 11.27
CA PRO A 306 16.59 28.41 12.71
C PRO A 306 15.47 29.32 13.26
N TYR A 307 14.79 30.06 12.39
CA TYR A 307 13.69 30.95 12.72
C TYR A 307 12.31 30.38 12.42
N ALA A 308 12.26 29.16 11.87
CA ALA A 308 10.98 28.51 11.60
C ALA A 308 10.17 28.33 12.88
N SER A 309 8.88 28.64 12.82
CA SER A 309 7.99 28.38 13.95
C SER A 309 7.80 26.86 14.13
N LYS A 310 7.48 26.46 15.37
CA LYS A 310 7.14 25.05 15.64
C LYS A 310 5.95 24.59 14.80
N VAL A 311 5.00 25.48 14.54
CA VAL A 311 3.83 25.17 13.70
C VAL A 311 4.27 24.89 12.27
N ASP A 312 5.10 25.76 11.68
CA ASP A 312 5.59 25.56 10.31
C ASP A 312 6.42 24.30 10.16
N LEU A 313 7.27 23.98 11.14
CA LEU A 313 8.04 22.72 11.16
C LEU A 313 7.09 21.51 11.22
N THR A 314 6.07 21.55 12.06
CA THR A 314 5.09 20.47 12.16
C THR A 314 4.31 20.32 10.86
N GLU A 315 3.86 21.42 10.24
CA GLU A 315 3.15 21.38 8.96
C GLU A 315 4.05 20.87 7.82
N THR A 316 5.35 21.13 7.88
CA THR A 316 6.31 20.60 6.89
C THR A 316 6.43 19.08 6.97
N VAL A 317 6.41 18.53 8.19
CA VAL A 317 6.62 17.09 8.42
C VAL A 317 5.33 16.29 8.37
N ASP A 318 4.25 16.83 8.94
CA ASP A 318 2.98 16.12 9.18
C ASP A 318 1.84 16.61 8.28
N GLY A 319 2.11 17.55 7.38
CA GLY A 319 1.09 18.10 6.51
C GLY A 319 0.79 17.21 5.32
N TRP A 320 -0.47 17.11 4.93
CA TRP A 320 -0.86 16.39 3.74
C TRP A 320 -0.38 17.11 2.47
N PHE A 321 0.17 16.35 1.55
CA PHE A 321 0.64 16.90 0.26
C PHE A 321 -0.52 17.54 -0.51
N VAL A 322 -1.61 16.81 -0.64
CA VAL A 322 -2.91 17.28 -1.14
C VAL A 322 -4.03 16.54 -0.39
N PRO A 323 -5.27 17.03 -0.39
CA PRO A 323 -6.38 16.40 0.33
C PRO A 323 -6.67 14.94 -0.07
N THR A 324 -6.27 14.52 -1.25
CA THR A 324 -6.42 13.14 -1.75
C THR A 324 -5.22 12.25 -1.48
N MET A 325 -4.24 12.74 -0.70
CA MET A 325 -3.01 12.00 -0.35
C MET A 325 -2.75 12.13 1.16
N PRO A 326 -3.47 11.35 2.00
CA PRO A 326 -3.31 11.36 3.45
C PRO A 326 -1.90 11.01 3.86
N ASP A 327 -1.33 11.82 4.74
CA ASP A 327 0.04 11.68 5.22
C ASP A 327 0.17 10.55 6.24
N LEU A 328 1.09 9.60 5.99
CA LEU A 328 1.33 8.47 6.86
C LEU A 328 2.13 8.87 8.10
N ASN A 329 1.73 8.42 9.27
CA ASN A 329 2.46 8.69 10.50
C ASN A 329 3.63 7.72 10.68
N GLN A 330 4.81 8.05 10.15
CA GLN A 330 6.02 7.23 10.27
C GLN A 330 6.58 7.16 11.71
N ARG A 331 6.05 7.92 12.66
CA ARG A 331 6.36 7.77 14.10
C ARG A 331 5.59 6.62 14.75
N ASN A 332 4.50 6.17 14.12
CA ASN A 332 3.82 4.94 14.53
C ASN A 332 4.71 3.73 14.20
N PRO A 333 5.12 2.91 15.20
CA PRO A 333 6.07 1.81 14.98
C PRO A 333 5.52 0.73 14.03
N HIS A 334 4.23 0.62 13.90
CA HIS A 334 3.59 -0.33 12.99
C HIS A 334 3.64 0.17 11.54
N VAL A 335 3.44 1.47 11.33
CA VAL A 335 3.53 2.10 10.00
C VAL A 335 4.95 2.02 9.48
N ILE A 336 5.94 2.47 10.27
CA ILE A 336 7.33 2.45 9.82
C ILE A 336 7.83 1.03 9.54
N LYS A 337 7.46 0.04 10.37
CA LYS A 337 7.82 -1.37 10.14
C LYS A 337 7.21 -1.89 8.85
N TYR A 338 5.93 -1.57 8.58
CA TYR A 338 5.25 -1.95 7.35
C TYR A 338 5.98 -1.39 6.10
N LEU A 339 6.36 -0.10 6.12
CA LEU A 339 7.03 0.55 5.00
C LEU A 339 8.44 0.00 4.76
N ILE A 340 9.21 -0.27 5.84
CA ILE A 340 10.52 -0.90 5.75
C ILE A 340 10.39 -2.29 5.13
N GLN A 341 9.49 -3.12 5.64
CA GLN A 341 9.26 -4.46 5.10
C GLN A 341 8.77 -4.44 3.64
N ASN A 342 7.97 -3.45 3.27
CA ASN A 342 7.56 -3.27 1.89
C ASN A 342 8.76 -3.01 0.97
N SER A 343 9.71 -2.16 1.38
CA SER A 343 10.96 -1.94 0.65
C SER A 343 11.77 -3.23 0.52
N GLU A 344 11.98 -3.93 1.64
CA GLU A 344 12.72 -5.19 1.67
C GLU A 344 12.07 -6.24 0.77
N TRP A 345 10.75 -6.34 0.80
CA TRP A 345 10.00 -7.28 -0.03
C TRP A 345 10.22 -7.03 -1.53
N TRP A 346 10.14 -5.77 -1.98
CA TRP A 346 10.38 -5.42 -3.38
C TRP A 346 11.85 -5.63 -3.80
N ILE A 347 12.79 -5.38 -2.90
CA ILE A 347 14.22 -5.65 -3.15
C ILE A 347 14.47 -7.15 -3.31
N GLU A 348 13.75 -8.01 -2.60
CA GLU A 348 13.94 -9.47 -2.64
C GLU A 348 13.09 -10.14 -3.75
N SER A 349 12.03 -9.50 -4.24
CA SER A 349 11.14 -10.04 -5.28
C SER A 349 11.71 -9.97 -6.67
#